data_d96264527d6aa65cfd01940f00a049c9
#
_entry.id   d96264527d6aa65cfd01940f00a049c9
#
_cell.length_a   1.000
_cell.length_b   1.000
_cell.length_c   1.000
_cell.angle_alpha   90.00
_cell.angle_beta   90.00
_cell.angle_gamma   90.00
#
_symmetry.space_group_name_H-M   'P 1'
#
loop_
_entity.id
_entity.type
_entity.pdbx_description
1 polymer ?
#
loop_
_entity_poly.entity_id
_entity_poly.type
_entity_poly.pdbx_seq_one_letter_code
_entity_poly.pdbx_strand_id
1 'polypeptide(L)'
;MGLISKVGENLYVTDVCGANNRDELKRLGIVRVISIGDWSEQMCYKKFDGIEYLPFVMDDSEHEDISMYFSTTNDFILNSPGPALVHCWAGISRSIAIVIAHLILSKQKSYLGAFLQIQKVRPFIKPNIGFIDALGKLEREVLNAKF
;
A
#
# COMPACT_ATOMS: atom_id res chain seq x y z
N MET A 1 -13.04 -4.48 -11.28
CA MET A 1 -13.05 -4.58 -9.81
C MET A 1 -12.40 -5.88 -9.38
N GLY A 2 -11.71 -5.85 -8.27
CA GLY A 2 -11.02 -7.03 -7.76
C GLY A 2 -9.68 -7.32 -8.42
N LEU A 3 -9.18 -6.43 -9.26
CA LEU A 3 -7.86 -6.61 -9.89
C LEU A 3 -6.76 -6.49 -8.83
N ILE A 4 -5.94 -7.53 -8.72
CA ILE A 4 -4.76 -7.54 -7.86
C ILE A 4 -3.55 -7.29 -8.74
N SER A 5 -2.85 -6.19 -8.49
CA SER A 5 -1.72 -5.75 -9.32
C SER A 5 -0.40 -6.03 -8.60
N LYS A 6 0.53 -6.67 -9.29
CA LYS A 6 1.88 -6.88 -8.77
C LYS A 6 2.70 -5.60 -8.99
N VAL A 7 3.06 -4.95 -7.90
CA VAL A 7 3.71 -3.63 -7.93
C VAL A 7 5.19 -3.69 -7.56
N GLY A 8 5.65 -4.85 -7.14
CA GLY A 8 7.06 -5.08 -6.81
C GLY A 8 7.30 -6.55 -6.56
N GLU A 9 8.53 -6.91 -6.25
CA GLU A 9 8.86 -8.28 -5.88
C GLU A 9 8.16 -8.62 -4.56
N ASN A 10 7.33 -9.67 -4.58
CA ASN A 10 6.54 -10.11 -3.42
C ASN A 10 5.61 -9.03 -2.85
N LEU A 11 5.15 -8.10 -3.69
CA LEU A 11 4.28 -7.01 -3.25
C LEU A 11 3.15 -6.77 -4.25
N TYR A 12 1.93 -6.74 -3.73
CA TYR A 12 0.71 -6.58 -4.51
C TYR A 12 -0.16 -5.47 -3.91
N VAL A 13 -1.01 -4.88 -4.75
CA VAL A 13 -2.00 -3.90 -4.33
C VAL A 13 -3.34 -4.25 -4.94
N THR A 14 -4.44 -3.95 -4.24
CA THR A 14 -5.78 -4.22 -4.73
C THR A 14 -6.82 -3.33 -4.06
N ASP A 15 -8.07 -3.50 -4.49
CA ASP A 15 -9.27 -2.92 -3.88
C ASP A 15 -9.89 -3.91 -2.88
N VAL A 16 -11.05 -3.55 -2.32
CA VAL A 16 -11.75 -4.40 -1.36
C VAL A 16 -12.17 -5.75 -1.95
N CYS A 17 -12.56 -5.75 -3.22
CA CYS A 17 -13.00 -6.99 -3.88
C CYS A 17 -11.85 -7.98 -4.01
N GLY A 18 -10.66 -7.51 -4.40
CA GLY A 18 -9.47 -8.35 -4.48
C GLY A 18 -9.02 -8.85 -3.10
N ALA A 19 -9.06 -7.97 -2.10
CA ALA A 19 -8.70 -8.33 -0.73
C ALA A 19 -9.64 -9.38 -0.13
N ASN A 20 -10.88 -9.43 -0.57
CA ASN A 20 -11.88 -10.40 -0.12
C ASN A 20 -11.92 -11.68 -0.97
N ASN A 21 -11.06 -11.80 -1.96
CA ASN A 21 -10.99 -12.97 -2.84
C ASN A 21 -10.01 -14.00 -2.28
N ARG A 22 -10.51 -14.87 -1.39
CA ARG A 22 -9.70 -15.87 -0.70
C ARG A 22 -8.88 -16.74 -1.65
N ASP A 23 -9.51 -17.25 -2.72
CA ASP A 23 -8.85 -18.18 -3.64
C ASP A 23 -7.69 -17.51 -4.36
N GLU A 24 -7.85 -16.24 -4.75
CA GLU A 24 -6.79 -15.50 -5.42
C GLU A 24 -5.64 -15.17 -4.49
N LEU A 25 -5.93 -14.78 -3.23
CA LEU A 25 -4.88 -14.55 -2.23
C LEU A 25 -4.07 -15.83 -1.99
N LYS A 26 -4.76 -16.97 -1.93
CA LYS A 26 -4.11 -18.26 -1.75
C LYS A 26 -3.25 -18.63 -2.96
N ARG A 27 -3.76 -18.40 -4.17
CA ARG A 27 -3.04 -18.67 -5.40
C ARG A 27 -1.74 -17.85 -5.49
N LEU A 28 -1.78 -16.60 -5.06
CA LEU A 28 -0.62 -15.70 -5.05
C LEU A 28 0.31 -15.94 -3.87
N GLY A 29 -0.09 -16.77 -2.92
CA GLY A 29 0.73 -17.07 -1.74
C GLY A 29 0.81 -15.92 -0.75
N ILE A 30 -0.20 -15.04 -0.71
CA ILE A 30 -0.21 -13.89 0.20
C ILE A 30 -0.19 -14.35 1.65
N VAL A 31 0.76 -13.84 2.44
CA VAL A 31 0.93 -14.19 3.86
C VAL A 31 0.77 -13.00 4.79
N ARG A 32 0.84 -11.76 4.28
CA ARG A 32 0.60 -10.54 5.02
C ARG A 32 -0.27 -9.58 4.24
N VAL A 33 -1.18 -8.89 4.93
CA VAL A 33 -2.09 -7.92 4.33
C VAL A 33 -2.13 -6.65 5.18
N ILE A 34 -1.92 -5.50 4.55
CA ILE A 34 -2.19 -4.19 5.14
C ILE A 34 -3.56 -3.74 4.68
N SER A 35 -4.48 -3.53 5.63
CA SER A 35 -5.88 -3.19 5.35
C SER A 35 -6.16 -1.76 5.80
N ILE A 36 -6.33 -0.86 4.85
CA ILE A 36 -6.54 0.56 5.10
C ILE A 36 -7.98 0.94 4.77
N GLY A 37 -8.70 1.52 5.72
CA GLY A 37 -10.07 1.95 5.48
C GLY A 37 -10.61 2.75 6.64
N ASP A 38 -11.72 3.46 6.42
CA ASP A 38 -12.45 4.07 7.52
C ASP A 38 -13.12 2.98 8.37
N TRP A 39 -13.82 3.39 9.44
CA TRP A 39 -14.46 2.42 10.33
C TRP A 39 -15.50 1.55 9.63
N SER A 40 -16.28 2.13 8.72
CA SER A 40 -17.30 1.37 7.99
C SER A 40 -16.68 0.40 6.99
N GLU A 41 -15.61 0.82 6.32
CA GLU A 41 -14.89 -0.01 5.36
C GLU A 41 -14.21 -1.19 6.05
N GLN A 42 -13.59 -0.97 7.22
CA GLN A 42 -12.93 -2.04 7.97
C GLN A 42 -13.90 -3.17 8.34
N MET A 43 -15.16 -2.84 8.57
CA MET A 43 -16.20 -3.85 8.86
C MET A 43 -16.52 -4.74 7.65
N CYS A 44 -16.19 -4.29 6.44
CA CYS A 44 -16.43 -5.04 5.20
C CYS A 44 -15.24 -5.88 4.77
N TYR A 45 -14.08 -5.72 5.41
CA TYR A 45 -12.87 -6.45 5.05
C TYR A 45 -12.85 -7.82 5.71
N LYS A 46 -12.77 -8.87 4.90
CA LYS A 46 -12.67 -10.25 5.38
C LYS A 46 -11.24 -10.56 5.77
N LYS A 47 -11.09 -11.38 6.82
CA LYS A 47 -9.78 -11.87 7.27
C LYS A 47 -9.76 -13.38 7.12
N PHE A 48 -8.69 -13.90 6.54
CA PHE A 48 -8.55 -15.33 6.27
C PHE A 48 -7.44 -15.94 7.14
N ASP A 49 -7.64 -17.20 7.53
CA ASP A 49 -6.65 -17.93 8.31
C ASP A 49 -5.34 -18.08 7.54
N GLY A 50 -4.22 -18.04 8.26
CA GLY A 50 -2.90 -18.18 7.66
C GLY A 50 -2.32 -16.88 7.12
N ILE A 51 -3.05 -15.78 7.22
CA ILE A 51 -2.59 -14.45 6.81
C ILE A 51 -2.49 -13.56 8.04
N GLU A 52 -1.39 -12.85 8.17
CA GLU A 52 -1.20 -11.83 9.20
C GLU A 52 -1.67 -10.48 8.67
N TYR A 53 -2.54 -9.81 9.43
CA TYR A 53 -3.16 -8.55 9.02
C TYR A 53 -2.63 -7.38 9.85
N LEU A 54 -2.38 -6.25 9.19
CA LEU A 54 -2.12 -4.96 9.80
C LEU A 54 -3.23 -3.99 9.37
N PRO A 55 -4.30 -3.88 10.14
CA PRO A 55 -5.36 -2.93 9.83
C PRO A 55 -5.07 -1.57 10.45
N PHE A 56 -5.42 -0.50 9.75
CA PHE A 56 -5.49 0.81 10.38
C PHE A 56 -6.57 1.67 9.74
N VAL A 57 -7.11 2.59 10.54
CA VAL A 57 -8.23 3.44 10.14
C VAL A 57 -7.68 4.73 9.56
N MET A 58 -8.06 5.01 8.31
CA MET A 58 -7.67 6.24 7.63
C MET A 58 -8.66 6.55 6.51
N ASP A 59 -9.10 7.80 6.44
CA ASP A 59 -9.89 8.29 5.33
C ASP A 59 -8.99 8.64 4.14
N ASP A 60 -9.55 8.61 2.94
CA ASP A 60 -8.87 9.14 1.76
C ASP A 60 -9.09 10.66 1.70
N SER A 61 -8.37 11.37 2.55
CA SER A 61 -8.50 12.82 2.72
C SER A 61 -7.12 13.46 2.72
N GLU A 62 -7.04 14.64 2.11
CA GLU A 62 -5.81 15.44 2.12
C GLU A 62 -5.42 15.92 3.53
N HIS A 63 -6.35 15.84 4.49
CA HIS A 63 -6.12 16.25 5.87
C HIS A 63 -5.63 15.11 6.76
N GLU A 64 -5.59 13.88 6.24
CA GLU A 64 -5.03 12.75 6.98
C GLU A 64 -3.51 12.81 6.99
N ASP A 65 -2.91 12.59 8.16
CA ASP A 65 -1.45 12.49 8.27
C ASP A 65 -1.01 11.05 8.02
N ILE A 66 -0.80 10.72 6.75
CA ILE A 66 -0.37 9.38 6.35
C ILE A 66 1.08 9.10 6.76
N SER A 67 1.88 10.13 6.98
CA SER A 67 3.31 9.97 7.28
C SER A 67 3.55 9.18 8.57
N MET A 68 2.63 9.23 9.52
CA MET A 68 2.75 8.49 10.78
C MET A 68 2.72 6.97 10.59
N TYR A 69 2.26 6.48 9.43
CA TYR A 69 2.17 5.05 9.14
C TYR A 69 3.32 4.53 8.26
N PHE A 70 4.16 5.42 7.72
CA PHE A 70 5.18 5.02 6.74
C PHE A 70 6.19 4.02 7.29
N SER A 71 6.71 4.27 8.48
CA SER A 71 7.70 3.39 9.10
C SER A 71 7.11 2.02 9.43
N THR A 72 5.95 2.00 10.08
CA THR A 72 5.29 0.76 10.51
C THR A 72 4.92 -0.11 9.31
N THR A 73 4.35 0.48 8.26
CA THR A 73 3.94 -0.27 7.07
C THR A 73 5.15 -0.78 6.29
N ASN A 74 6.21 0.03 6.20
CA ASN A 74 7.45 -0.38 5.55
C ASN A 74 8.06 -1.59 6.26
N ASP A 75 8.14 -1.56 7.58
CA ASP A 75 8.69 -2.67 8.37
C ASP A 75 7.85 -3.94 8.20
N PHE A 76 6.54 -3.79 8.18
CA PHE A 76 5.64 -4.92 8.00
C PHE A 76 5.84 -5.62 6.64
N ILE A 77 6.03 -4.83 5.59
CA ILE A 77 6.31 -5.35 4.24
C ILE A 77 7.71 -5.98 4.19
N LEU A 78 8.72 -5.28 4.69
CA LEU A 78 10.10 -5.74 4.65
C LEU A 78 10.30 -7.07 5.37
N ASN A 79 9.63 -7.24 6.49
CA ASN A 79 9.78 -8.44 7.33
C ASN A 79 8.81 -9.56 6.95
N SER A 80 8.08 -9.40 5.85
CA SER A 80 7.15 -10.44 5.40
C SER A 80 7.91 -11.67 4.91
N PRO A 81 7.55 -12.87 5.42
CA PRO A 81 8.21 -14.11 5.00
C PRO A 81 7.82 -14.55 3.58
N GLY A 82 6.88 -13.88 2.96
CA GLY A 82 6.40 -14.16 1.60
C GLY A 82 5.65 -12.97 1.05
N PRO A 83 4.87 -13.15 -0.04
CA PRO A 83 4.17 -12.06 -0.67
C PRO A 83 3.24 -11.30 0.27
N ALA A 84 3.26 -9.98 0.18
CA ALA A 84 2.40 -9.08 0.95
C ALA A 84 1.44 -8.34 0.02
N LEU A 85 0.28 -7.99 0.56
CA LEU A 85 -0.77 -7.25 -0.15
C LEU A 85 -1.09 -5.99 0.64
N VAL A 86 -1.21 -4.87 -0.06
CA VAL A 86 -1.70 -3.61 0.52
C VAL A 86 -3.01 -3.27 -0.18
N HIS A 87 -4.05 -2.97 0.58
CA HIS A 87 -5.32 -2.60 -0.01
C HIS A 87 -6.03 -1.50 0.77
N CYS A 88 -6.91 -0.81 0.06
CA CYS A 88 -7.89 0.10 0.62
C CYS A 88 -9.23 -0.22 -0.03
N TRP A 89 -10.17 0.73 -0.06
CA TRP A 89 -11.48 0.45 -0.65
C TRP A 89 -11.38 0.33 -2.18
N ALA A 90 -10.84 1.34 -2.86
CA ALA A 90 -10.77 1.39 -4.32
C ALA A 90 -9.42 0.95 -4.90
N GLY A 91 -8.37 0.90 -4.09
CA GLY A 91 -7.03 0.58 -4.58
C GLY A 91 -6.45 1.65 -5.48
N ILE A 92 -6.75 2.93 -5.20
CA ILE A 92 -6.39 4.07 -6.05
C ILE A 92 -5.51 5.08 -5.33
N SER A 93 -5.74 5.33 -4.03
CA SER A 93 -5.08 6.41 -3.30
C SER A 93 -4.35 5.96 -2.05
N ARG A 94 -5.06 5.54 -1.00
CA ARG A 94 -4.46 5.20 0.31
C ARG A 94 -3.42 4.09 0.20
N SER A 95 -3.79 2.97 -0.39
CA SER A 95 -2.89 1.83 -0.58
C SER A 95 -1.71 2.18 -1.47
N ILE A 96 -1.95 2.98 -2.50
CA ILE A 96 -0.90 3.41 -3.43
C ILE A 96 0.13 4.27 -2.70
N ALA A 97 -0.32 5.20 -1.85
CA ALA A 97 0.59 6.04 -1.07
C ALA A 97 1.48 5.21 -0.14
N ILE A 98 0.94 4.20 0.50
CA ILE A 98 1.71 3.30 1.37
C ILE A 98 2.75 2.51 0.56
N VAL A 99 2.38 2.01 -0.61
CA VAL A 99 3.33 1.29 -1.47
C VAL A 99 4.43 2.22 -1.98
N ILE A 100 4.09 3.45 -2.38
CA ILE A 100 5.10 4.44 -2.80
C ILE A 100 6.08 4.71 -1.66
N ALA A 101 5.58 4.91 -0.42
CA ALA A 101 6.44 5.12 0.74
C ALA A 101 7.41 3.96 0.94
N HIS A 102 6.92 2.72 0.82
CA HIS A 102 7.78 1.53 0.90
C HIS A 102 8.88 1.56 -0.18
N LEU A 103 8.54 1.90 -1.42
CA LEU A 103 9.52 1.94 -2.51
C LEU A 103 10.56 3.05 -2.29
N ILE A 104 10.16 4.19 -1.73
CA ILE A 104 11.09 5.26 -1.38
C ILE A 104 12.04 4.79 -0.26
N LEU A 105 11.47 4.25 0.82
CA LEU A 105 12.24 3.85 2.00
C LEU A 105 13.17 2.66 1.76
N SER A 106 12.68 1.65 1.07
CA SER A 106 13.38 0.36 0.96
C SER A 106 14.10 0.15 -0.37
N LYS A 107 13.64 0.79 -1.44
CA LYS A 107 14.20 0.62 -2.78
C LYS A 107 14.88 1.87 -3.29
N GLN A 108 14.92 2.94 -2.50
CA GLN A 108 15.59 4.20 -2.85
C GLN A 108 14.99 4.84 -4.10
N LYS A 109 13.74 4.57 -4.40
CA LYS A 109 13.04 5.18 -5.54
C LYS A 109 12.71 6.63 -5.22
N SER A 110 12.65 7.48 -6.25
CA SER A 110 12.00 8.77 -6.16
C SER A 110 10.48 8.57 -6.13
N TYR A 111 9.74 9.59 -5.71
CA TYR A 111 8.28 9.56 -5.80
C TYR A 111 7.83 9.24 -7.23
N LEU A 112 8.36 9.98 -8.20
CA LEU A 112 7.98 9.78 -9.60
C LEU A 112 8.33 8.37 -10.10
N GLY A 113 9.51 7.87 -9.75
CA GLY A 113 9.91 6.52 -10.14
C GLY A 113 9.00 5.46 -9.56
N ALA A 114 8.63 5.59 -8.28
CA ALA A 114 7.70 4.67 -7.62
C ALA A 114 6.30 4.76 -8.22
N PHE A 115 5.81 5.99 -8.44
CA PHE A 115 4.50 6.23 -9.05
C PHE A 115 4.41 5.58 -10.43
N LEU A 116 5.40 5.79 -11.29
CA LEU A 116 5.41 5.24 -12.65
C LEU A 116 5.51 3.71 -12.64
N GLN A 117 6.26 3.13 -11.70
CA GLN A 117 6.35 1.69 -11.55
C GLN A 117 4.98 1.08 -11.27
N ILE A 118 4.20 1.68 -10.38
CA ILE A 118 2.86 1.21 -10.03
C ILE A 118 1.88 1.48 -11.17
N GLN A 119 1.92 2.67 -11.74
CA GLN A 119 1.01 3.08 -12.82
C GLN A 119 1.12 2.15 -14.03
N LYS A 120 2.30 1.61 -14.29
CA LYS A 120 2.55 0.70 -15.40
C LYS A 120 1.65 -0.54 -15.33
N VAL A 121 1.35 -1.02 -14.13
CA VAL A 121 0.53 -2.22 -13.92
C VAL A 121 -0.87 -1.90 -13.38
N ARG A 122 -1.09 -0.67 -12.92
CA ARG A 122 -2.37 -0.20 -12.38
C ARG A 122 -2.59 1.25 -12.80
N PRO A 123 -3.03 1.49 -14.07
CA PRO A 123 -2.99 2.83 -14.69
C PRO A 123 -3.88 3.89 -14.05
N PHE A 124 -4.90 3.49 -13.30
CA PHE A 124 -5.91 4.39 -12.73
C PHE A 124 -5.56 4.91 -11.32
N ILE A 125 -4.32 4.76 -10.87
CA ILE A 125 -3.90 5.23 -9.54
C ILE A 125 -3.90 6.76 -9.46
N LYS A 126 -4.32 7.28 -8.30
CA LYS A 126 -4.36 8.72 -8.04
C LYS A 126 -4.32 8.99 -6.53
N PRO A 127 -3.14 9.03 -5.91
CA PRO A 127 -3.03 9.45 -4.52
C PRO A 127 -3.57 10.87 -4.35
N ASN A 128 -4.24 11.16 -3.24
CA ASN A 128 -4.72 12.52 -3.01
C ASN A 128 -3.54 13.48 -2.76
N ILE A 129 -3.81 14.80 -2.86
CA ILE A 129 -2.74 15.79 -2.81
C ILE A 129 -2.01 15.84 -1.48
N GLY A 130 -2.68 15.58 -0.37
CA GLY A 130 -2.03 15.51 0.94
C GLY A 130 -1.05 14.36 1.02
N PHE A 131 -1.39 13.23 0.42
CA PHE A 131 -0.49 12.07 0.35
C PHE A 131 0.70 12.34 -0.56
N ILE A 132 0.48 13.02 -1.69
CA ILE A 132 1.57 13.42 -2.59
C ILE A 132 2.56 14.33 -1.87
N ASP A 133 2.06 15.31 -1.11
CA ASP A 133 2.90 16.22 -0.33
C ASP A 133 3.73 15.48 0.72
N ALA A 134 3.10 14.56 1.46
CA ALA A 134 3.79 13.74 2.46
C ALA A 134 4.87 12.85 1.84
N LEU A 135 4.59 12.28 0.66
CA LEU A 135 5.54 11.43 -0.06
C LEU A 135 6.69 12.23 -0.63
N GLY A 136 6.44 13.45 -1.11
CA GLY A 136 7.49 14.36 -1.57
C GLY A 136 8.43 14.75 -0.43
N LYS A 137 7.88 15.00 0.75
CA LYS A 137 8.67 15.27 1.95
C LYS A 137 9.51 14.06 2.34
N LEU A 138 8.92 12.87 2.31
CA LEU A 138 9.64 11.62 2.60
C LEU A 138 10.80 11.43 1.63
N GLU A 139 10.58 11.64 0.35
CA GLU A 139 11.61 11.54 -0.68
C GLU A 139 12.81 12.45 -0.36
N ARG A 140 12.54 13.71 -0.01
CA ARG A 140 13.60 14.64 0.34
C ARG A 140 14.37 14.19 1.56
N GLU A 141 13.70 13.69 2.58
CA GLU A 141 14.34 13.20 3.80
C GLU A 141 15.23 11.98 3.52
N VAL A 142 14.76 11.05 2.71
CA VAL A 142 15.46 9.79 2.43
C VAL A 142 16.60 9.99 1.43
N LEU A 143 16.34 10.64 0.30
CA LEU A 143 17.34 10.78 -0.77
C LEU A 143 18.39 11.83 -0.43
N ASN A 144 18.03 12.91 0.23
CA ASN A 144 18.99 13.96 0.61
C ASN A 144 19.89 13.52 1.77
N ALA A 145 19.43 12.62 2.63
CA ALA A 145 20.23 12.12 3.75
C ALA A 145 21.47 11.33 3.29
N LYS A 146 21.58 11.02 2.00
CA LYS A 146 22.71 10.27 1.42
C LYS A 146 23.83 11.17 0.90
N PHE A 147 23.57 12.45 0.87
CA PHE A 147 24.52 13.45 0.40
C PHE A 147 24.88 14.34 1.58
#